data_79ac092455e2249baf7e1b2f1f712430
#
_entry.id   79ac092455e2249baf7e1b2f1f712430
#
_cell.length_a   1.000
_cell.length_b   1.000
_cell.length_c   1.000
_cell.angle_alpha   90.00
_cell.angle_beta   90.00
_cell.angle_gamma   90.00
#
_symmetry.space_group_name_H-M   'P 1'
#
loop_
_entity.id
_entity.type
_entity.pdbx_description
1 polymer ?
#
loop_
_entity_poly.entity_id
_entity_poly.type
_entity_poly.pdbx_seq_one_letter_code
_entity_poly.pdbx_strand_id
1 'polypeptide(L)'
;MIYTLERQGIDRDEPAAQLQKEGAGVQVSEEEMIMAERKTAKKDSRISTTKAPAKARPSVTAGRAWAALAAHYRKTKEVHLRTLFARDPARGERFSLEAAGLYLDYSKHRITDKTLQLLLRLADDSGLRGKIDAMFRGDRINLTENRAVLHVALRAPRGEMIMVDGKDVVPEVHAVLDKMAGFSNRVRSGEWKGYTGKRIRSVVNIGIGGSDLGPVMAYEGLRHYSARDMTFRFVSNVDGTDFAEATRGLDPAETLFIVSSKTFTTLETMTNARTARAWALATLRDDTAIARHFIAVSTNAAEVSKFGMDTANMFGFWDWVGGRYSMDSAIGLSTMLAIGPVNFRSLLAGFHEMDEHFRTAGFARNLPVLMGLLGVWYNNFFGAQTVAVLPYDQYLKRFPAYLQQLTMESNGKSVTLGGAAIGDYQTGPIFWGEPGTNGQHSFHQLIHQGTKLVPCDFIGFANSLNPLGGHHDILMSNLFAQAEALAFGKFAEEVKAEGTPVWLVPHRTFPGNRPSNVILADRLTPETLGKLVALYEHSVFTQGAVWNIDSFDQWGVELGKVLAKRIIPELESAAAPALKHDSSTNTLIRRYRKMRGRS
;
A
#
# COMPACT_ATOMS: atom_id res chain seq x y z
N MET A 1 -9.54 36.22 -8.84
CA MET A 1 -9.73 37.46 -9.58
C MET A 1 -8.58 37.62 -10.58
N ILE A 2 -8.52 36.79 -11.59
CA ILE A 2 -7.74 36.92 -12.84
C ILE A 2 -8.27 35.82 -13.76
N TYR A 3 -9.41 36.10 -14.41
CA TYR A 3 -9.89 35.35 -15.58
C TYR A 3 -10.84 36.26 -16.35
N THR A 4 -10.28 37.19 -17.06
CA THR A 4 -11.00 37.90 -18.14
C THR A 4 -9.99 38.80 -18.87
N LEU A 5 -9.25 38.27 -19.82
CA LEU A 5 -8.55 39.05 -20.86
C LEU A 5 -7.94 38.15 -21.97
N GLU A 6 -8.74 37.18 -22.44
CA GLU A 6 -8.38 36.49 -23.69
C GLU A 6 -9.61 36.27 -24.58
N ARG A 7 -10.27 37.36 -24.93
CA ARG A 7 -11.22 37.38 -26.08
C ARG A 7 -11.42 38.81 -26.54
N GLN A 8 -10.38 39.45 -27.04
CA GLN A 8 -10.49 40.48 -28.07
C GLN A 8 -9.06 40.74 -28.55
N GLY A 9 -8.80 40.41 -29.81
CA GLY A 9 -7.50 40.63 -30.42
C GLY A 9 -7.14 42.10 -30.44
N ILE A 10 -6.14 42.44 -29.66
CA ILE A 10 -5.46 43.75 -29.68
C ILE A 10 -3.98 43.46 -29.80
N ASP A 11 -3.40 44.06 -30.81
CA ASP A 11 -2.02 44.00 -31.21
C ASP A 11 -1.03 44.40 -30.09
N ARG A 12 0.10 43.74 -30.04
CA ARG A 12 1.13 43.90 -29.05
C ARG A 12 2.07 45.03 -29.41
N ASP A 13 1.68 46.29 -29.29
CA ASP A 13 2.64 47.36 -29.26
C ASP A 13 1.95 48.71 -28.94
N GLU A 14 1.65 48.96 -27.67
CA GLU A 14 1.52 50.32 -27.15
C GLU A 14 1.73 50.36 -25.62
N PRO A 15 2.38 51.41 -25.06
CA PRO A 15 2.87 51.38 -23.70
C PRO A 15 1.80 51.75 -22.65
N ALA A 16 1.90 51.11 -21.50
CA ALA A 16 1.05 51.17 -20.33
C ALA A 16 0.91 52.54 -19.65
N ALA A 17 0.23 53.51 -20.28
CA ALA A 17 0.02 54.83 -19.69
C ALA A 17 -1.39 55.43 -19.81
N GLN A 18 -2.42 54.62 -20.13
CA GLN A 18 -3.75 55.22 -20.37
C GLN A 18 -4.97 54.39 -19.86
N LEU A 19 -4.82 53.63 -18.78
CA LEU A 19 -5.93 52.93 -18.13
C LEU A 19 -6.10 53.27 -16.65
N GLN A 20 -6.21 54.55 -16.38
CA GLN A 20 -6.69 55.07 -15.08
C GLN A 20 -7.83 56.06 -15.31
N LYS A 21 -8.98 55.58 -15.77
CA LYS A 21 -10.32 56.20 -15.61
C LYS A 21 -11.32 55.34 -16.35
N GLU A 22 -11.98 54.48 -15.61
CA GLU A 22 -13.38 54.11 -15.76
C GLU A 22 -13.64 52.85 -14.91
N GLY A 23 -14.03 53.08 -13.68
CA GLY A 23 -14.52 52.07 -12.76
C GLY A 23 -15.99 51.76 -13.08
N ALA A 24 -16.25 50.64 -13.72
CA ALA A 24 -17.57 50.04 -13.73
C ALA A 24 -17.38 48.56 -13.38
N GLY A 25 -17.57 48.23 -12.11
CA GLY A 25 -17.59 46.84 -11.61
C GLY A 25 -18.83 46.13 -12.12
N VAL A 26 -18.64 45.15 -12.97
CA VAL A 26 -19.68 44.15 -13.32
C VAL A 26 -19.66 43.11 -12.21
N GLN A 27 -20.64 43.18 -11.30
CA GLN A 27 -20.97 42.08 -10.40
C GLN A 27 -21.60 40.96 -11.21
N VAL A 28 -20.86 39.89 -11.44
CA VAL A 28 -21.44 38.63 -11.97
C VAL A 28 -22.18 37.96 -10.81
N SER A 29 -23.46 37.67 -10.99
CA SER A 29 -24.28 37.05 -9.95
C SER A 29 -23.84 35.61 -9.67
N GLU A 30 -24.02 35.17 -8.42
CA GLU A 30 -23.73 33.81 -7.99
C GLU A 30 -24.47 32.75 -8.85
N GLU A 31 -25.62 33.12 -9.41
CA GLU A 31 -26.39 32.28 -10.35
C GLU A 31 -25.71 32.11 -11.71
N GLU A 32 -25.02 33.14 -12.21
CA GLU A 32 -24.25 33.05 -13.47
C GLU A 32 -23.00 32.20 -13.33
N MET A 33 -22.34 32.22 -12.17
CA MET A 33 -21.23 31.30 -11.86
C MET A 33 -21.73 29.85 -11.76
N ILE A 34 -22.84 29.59 -11.10
CA ILE A 34 -23.46 28.26 -11.01
C ILE A 34 -23.94 27.77 -12.38
N MET A 35 -24.40 28.65 -13.24
CA MET A 35 -24.79 28.30 -14.63
C MET A 35 -23.58 28.04 -15.53
N ALA A 36 -22.44 28.72 -15.30
CA ALA A 36 -21.19 28.46 -16.01
C ALA A 36 -20.58 27.12 -15.59
N GLU A 37 -20.60 26.78 -14.30
CA GLU A 37 -20.16 25.46 -13.78
C GLU A 37 -21.07 24.33 -14.27
N ARG A 38 -22.38 24.54 -14.36
CA ARG A 38 -23.32 23.56 -14.95
C ARG A 38 -23.13 23.38 -16.45
N LYS A 39 -22.67 24.40 -17.19
CA LYS A 39 -22.36 24.30 -18.63
C LYS A 39 -21.03 23.58 -18.88
N THR A 40 -20.01 23.78 -18.04
CA THR A 40 -18.75 23.02 -18.09
C THR A 40 -18.97 21.56 -17.69
N ALA A 41 -19.69 21.29 -16.59
CA ALA A 41 -20.06 19.93 -16.18
C ALA A 41 -20.91 19.19 -17.24
N LYS A 42 -21.76 19.90 -18.01
CA LYS A 42 -22.50 19.30 -19.13
C LYS A 42 -21.68 19.07 -20.40
N LYS A 43 -20.53 19.71 -20.54
CA LYS A 43 -19.65 19.51 -21.70
C LYS A 43 -18.71 18.31 -21.49
N ASP A 44 -18.33 18.02 -20.26
CA ASP A 44 -17.52 16.83 -19.90
C ASP A 44 -18.39 15.56 -19.72
N SER A 45 -19.74 15.69 -19.62
CA SER A 45 -20.65 14.55 -19.50
C SER A 45 -21.09 13.93 -20.83
N ARG A 46 -20.53 14.32 -21.98
CA ARG A 46 -20.65 13.55 -23.21
C ARG A 46 -19.62 12.42 -23.27
N ILE A 47 -19.58 11.59 -22.24
CA ILE A 47 -19.06 10.23 -22.37
C ILE A 47 -20.07 9.50 -23.28
N SER A 48 -19.58 9.07 -24.40
CA SER A 48 -20.29 8.27 -25.40
C SER A 48 -21.02 7.09 -24.73
N THR A 49 -22.33 7.24 -24.55
CA THR A 49 -23.22 6.16 -24.15
C THR A 49 -23.56 5.30 -25.35
N THR A 50 -22.65 4.42 -25.78
CA THR A 50 -22.98 3.31 -26.68
C THR A 50 -22.08 2.12 -26.42
N LYS A 51 -22.26 1.47 -25.28
CA LYS A 51 -22.18 0.01 -25.18
C LYS A 51 -23.33 -0.44 -24.30
N ALA A 52 -24.25 -1.20 -24.88
CA ALA A 52 -25.27 -1.92 -24.11
C ALA A 52 -24.58 -2.63 -22.94
N PRO A 53 -25.16 -2.66 -21.72
CA PRO A 53 -24.55 -3.35 -20.60
C PRO A 53 -24.24 -4.78 -21.05
N ALA A 54 -22.98 -5.15 -21.03
CA ALA A 54 -22.56 -6.53 -21.24
C ALA A 54 -23.43 -7.38 -20.30
N LYS A 55 -24.04 -8.45 -20.79
CA LYS A 55 -24.86 -9.36 -19.98
C LYS A 55 -24.12 -9.59 -18.67
N ALA A 56 -24.75 -9.26 -17.54
CA ALA A 56 -24.18 -9.40 -16.23
C ALA A 56 -23.57 -10.82 -16.12
N ARG A 57 -22.26 -10.91 -15.94
CA ARG A 57 -21.64 -12.22 -15.71
C ARG A 57 -22.28 -12.79 -14.45
N PRO A 58 -22.65 -14.10 -14.44
CA PRO A 58 -23.18 -14.71 -13.24
C PRO A 58 -22.20 -14.54 -12.10
N SER A 59 -22.71 -14.45 -10.85
CA SER A 59 -21.85 -14.39 -9.65
C SER A 59 -20.80 -15.49 -9.69
N VAL A 60 -19.61 -15.20 -9.15
CA VAL A 60 -18.54 -16.21 -9.04
C VAL A 60 -18.99 -17.45 -8.28
N THR A 61 -19.97 -17.31 -7.37
CA THR A 61 -20.57 -18.42 -6.59
C THR A 61 -21.42 -19.34 -7.44
N ALA A 62 -21.96 -18.89 -8.56
CA ALA A 62 -22.71 -19.71 -9.53
C ALA A 62 -21.78 -20.59 -10.38
N GLY A 63 -20.45 -20.39 -10.33
CA GLY A 63 -19.46 -21.16 -11.06
C GLY A 63 -19.35 -22.61 -10.57
N ARG A 64 -19.07 -23.52 -11.50
CA ARG A 64 -18.94 -24.97 -11.18
C ARG A 64 -17.81 -25.23 -10.19
N ALA A 65 -16.67 -24.57 -10.34
CA ALA A 65 -15.52 -24.73 -9.42
C ALA A 65 -15.87 -24.28 -8.00
N TRP A 66 -16.58 -23.14 -7.86
CA TRP A 66 -17.03 -22.65 -6.55
C TRP A 66 -18.01 -23.63 -5.88
N ALA A 67 -19.01 -24.11 -6.61
CA ALA A 67 -19.97 -25.08 -6.10
C ALA A 67 -19.29 -26.40 -5.66
N ALA A 68 -18.29 -26.86 -6.43
CA ALA A 68 -17.49 -28.03 -6.10
C ALA A 68 -16.64 -27.81 -4.83
N LEU A 69 -16.02 -26.64 -4.67
CA LEU A 69 -15.29 -26.25 -3.46
C LEU A 69 -16.22 -26.18 -2.24
N ALA A 70 -17.41 -25.59 -2.37
CA ALA A 70 -18.40 -25.54 -1.30
C ALA A 70 -18.86 -26.95 -0.87
N ALA A 71 -19.06 -27.87 -1.83
CA ALA A 71 -19.38 -29.26 -1.54
C ALA A 71 -18.22 -30.01 -0.88
N HIS A 72 -16.98 -29.73 -1.31
CA HIS A 72 -15.76 -30.31 -0.73
C HIS A 72 -15.54 -29.78 0.70
N TYR A 73 -15.70 -28.48 0.93
CA TYR A 73 -15.62 -27.85 2.25
C TYR A 73 -16.54 -28.52 3.27
N ARG A 74 -17.82 -28.76 2.92
CA ARG A 74 -18.78 -29.44 3.82
C ARG A 74 -18.31 -30.81 4.28
N LYS A 75 -17.50 -31.51 3.46
CA LYS A 75 -16.94 -32.83 3.77
C LYS A 75 -15.65 -32.78 4.59
N THR A 76 -14.89 -31.70 4.49
CA THR A 76 -13.52 -31.63 5.02
C THR A 76 -13.35 -30.63 6.15
N LYS A 77 -14.31 -29.74 6.40
CA LYS A 77 -14.19 -28.66 7.36
C LYS A 77 -13.90 -29.08 8.80
N GLU A 78 -14.26 -30.31 9.19
CA GLU A 78 -14.01 -30.85 10.54
C GLU A 78 -12.72 -31.69 10.62
N VAL A 79 -12.03 -31.92 9.50
CA VAL A 79 -10.79 -32.70 9.51
C VAL A 79 -9.68 -31.91 10.18
N HIS A 80 -9.09 -32.52 11.22
CA HIS A 80 -8.01 -31.90 11.98
C HIS A 80 -6.65 -32.07 11.29
N LEU A 81 -5.77 -31.09 11.42
CA LEU A 81 -4.42 -31.15 10.86
C LEU A 81 -3.62 -32.35 11.37
N ARG A 82 -3.75 -32.73 12.66
CA ARG A 82 -3.14 -33.96 13.19
C ARG A 82 -3.50 -35.19 12.33
N THR A 83 -4.75 -35.30 11.92
CA THR A 83 -5.23 -36.42 11.07
C THR A 83 -4.61 -36.32 9.67
N LEU A 84 -4.51 -35.13 9.10
CA LEU A 84 -3.91 -34.95 7.77
C LEU A 84 -2.42 -35.32 7.77
N PHE A 85 -1.67 -34.92 8.79
CA PHE A 85 -0.26 -35.27 8.93
C PHE A 85 -0.04 -36.75 9.26
N ALA A 86 -0.90 -37.35 10.09
CA ALA A 86 -0.83 -38.78 10.40
C ALA A 86 -1.09 -39.67 9.18
N ARG A 87 -1.94 -39.23 8.24
CA ARG A 87 -2.23 -39.94 6.99
C ARG A 87 -1.18 -39.74 5.91
N ASP A 88 -0.42 -38.69 6.00
CA ASP A 88 0.58 -38.28 5.01
C ASP A 88 1.84 -37.77 5.71
N PRO A 89 2.77 -38.66 6.08
CA PRO A 89 4.04 -38.27 6.73
C PRO A 89 4.92 -37.33 5.88
N ALA A 90 4.79 -37.40 4.54
CA ALA A 90 5.52 -36.51 3.60
C ALA A 90 4.80 -35.19 3.34
N ARG A 91 3.72 -34.89 4.09
CA ARG A 91 2.87 -33.71 3.86
C ARG A 91 3.65 -32.40 3.87
N GLY A 92 4.63 -32.24 4.76
CA GLY A 92 5.49 -31.07 4.84
C GLY A 92 6.24 -30.80 3.53
N GLU A 93 6.78 -31.84 2.92
CA GLU A 93 7.49 -31.75 1.64
C GLU A 93 6.54 -31.53 0.46
N ARG A 94 5.39 -32.20 0.47
CA ARG A 94 4.43 -32.15 -0.64
C ARG A 94 3.65 -30.83 -0.75
N PHE A 95 3.40 -30.17 0.38
CA PHE A 95 2.73 -28.88 0.44
C PHE A 95 3.72 -27.78 0.81
N SER A 96 4.86 -27.79 0.12
CA SER A 96 5.85 -26.73 0.11
C SER A 96 6.28 -26.41 -1.32
N LEU A 97 6.81 -25.23 -1.51
CA LEU A 97 7.31 -24.77 -2.80
C LEU A 97 8.45 -23.77 -2.59
N GLU A 98 9.54 -24.00 -3.31
CA GLU A 98 10.64 -23.05 -3.38
C GLU A 98 10.69 -22.44 -4.79
N ALA A 99 10.69 -21.11 -4.85
CA ALA A 99 10.84 -20.35 -6.08
C ALA A 99 11.31 -18.91 -5.76
N ALA A 100 12.02 -18.30 -6.69
CA ALA A 100 12.54 -16.95 -6.56
C ALA A 100 13.30 -16.72 -5.22
N GLY A 101 14.00 -17.75 -4.69
CA GLY A 101 14.72 -17.69 -3.42
C GLY A 101 13.83 -17.57 -2.17
N LEU A 102 12.54 -17.81 -2.28
CA LEU A 102 11.60 -17.93 -1.18
C LEU A 102 11.10 -19.37 -1.06
N TYR A 103 11.10 -19.92 0.14
CA TYR A 103 10.49 -21.20 0.48
C TYR A 103 9.16 -20.96 1.19
N LEU A 104 8.07 -21.47 0.64
CA LEU A 104 6.72 -21.43 1.21
C LEU A 104 6.32 -22.82 1.70
N ASP A 105 6.18 -23.01 3.00
CA ASP A 105 5.48 -24.14 3.60
C ASP A 105 4.00 -23.76 3.83
N TYR A 106 3.11 -24.40 3.08
CA TYR A 106 1.65 -24.29 3.23
C TYR A 106 1.03 -25.61 3.68
N SER A 107 1.83 -26.53 4.22
CA SER A 107 1.38 -27.84 4.68
C SER A 107 0.43 -27.77 5.88
N LYS A 108 0.54 -26.71 6.69
CA LYS A 108 -0.31 -26.48 7.87
C LYS A 108 -1.64 -25.81 7.54
N HIS A 109 -2.07 -25.91 6.28
CA HIS A 109 -3.43 -25.54 5.87
C HIS A 109 -4.40 -26.73 5.91
N ARG A 110 -5.67 -26.45 6.18
CA ARG A 110 -6.77 -27.45 6.19
C ARG A 110 -7.21 -27.75 4.76
N ILE A 111 -6.30 -28.33 4.00
CA ILE A 111 -6.44 -28.68 2.58
C ILE A 111 -5.99 -30.11 2.32
N THR A 112 -6.47 -30.67 1.22
CA THR A 112 -6.05 -31.93 0.62
C THR A 112 -5.66 -31.70 -0.83
N ASP A 113 -5.09 -32.69 -1.53
CA ASP A 113 -4.83 -32.61 -2.96
C ASP A 113 -6.10 -32.23 -3.75
N LYS A 114 -7.24 -32.75 -3.31
CA LYS A 114 -8.54 -32.44 -3.92
C LYS A 114 -8.91 -30.96 -3.71
N THR A 115 -8.62 -30.39 -2.54
CA THR A 115 -8.84 -28.97 -2.28
C THR A 115 -7.98 -28.13 -3.24
N LEU A 116 -6.68 -28.46 -3.35
CA LEU A 116 -5.76 -27.75 -4.23
C LEU A 116 -6.21 -27.84 -5.70
N GLN A 117 -6.55 -29.02 -6.19
CA GLN A 117 -7.09 -29.20 -7.55
C GLN A 117 -8.31 -28.31 -7.82
N LEU A 118 -9.24 -28.21 -6.86
CA LEU A 118 -10.45 -27.38 -7.00
C LEU A 118 -10.15 -25.88 -6.95
N LEU A 119 -9.18 -25.45 -6.12
CA LEU A 119 -8.71 -24.07 -6.07
C LEU A 119 -8.02 -23.66 -7.38
N LEU A 120 -7.17 -24.53 -7.93
CA LEU A 120 -6.53 -24.30 -9.23
C LEU A 120 -7.58 -24.18 -10.35
N ARG A 121 -8.59 -25.06 -10.33
CA ARG A 121 -9.71 -24.96 -11.27
C ARG A 121 -10.51 -23.67 -11.10
N LEU A 122 -10.66 -23.16 -9.88
CA LEU A 122 -11.31 -21.85 -9.64
C LEU A 122 -10.50 -20.72 -10.27
N ALA A 123 -9.17 -20.77 -10.19
CA ALA A 123 -8.29 -19.81 -10.86
C ALA A 123 -8.46 -19.85 -12.39
N ASP A 124 -8.51 -21.05 -12.98
CA ASP A 124 -8.74 -21.23 -14.42
C ASP A 124 -10.12 -20.69 -14.83
N ASP A 125 -11.19 -21.08 -14.11
CA ASP A 125 -12.57 -20.66 -14.38
C ASP A 125 -12.72 -19.12 -14.23
N SER A 126 -11.89 -18.47 -13.39
CA SER A 126 -11.84 -17.01 -13.22
C SER A 126 -11.09 -16.29 -14.36
N GLY A 127 -10.47 -17.01 -15.26
CA GLY A 127 -9.64 -16.47 -16.34
C GLY A 127 -8.36 -15.79 -15.84
N LEU A 128 -7.79 -16.28 -14.72
CA LEU A 128 -6.65 -15.65 -14.05
C LEU A 128 -5.46 -15.48 -15.00
N ARG A 129 -5.11 -16.48 -15.83
CA ARG A 129 -4.00 -16.40 -16.78
C ARG A 129 -4.16 -15.21 -17.74
N GLY A 130 -5.32 -15.10 -18.35
CA GLY A 130 -5.60 -13.98 -19.28
C GLY A 130 -5.57 -12.61 -18.60
N LYS A 131 -5.94 -12.51 -17.31
CA LYS A 131 -5.84 -11.27 -16.52
C LYS A 131 -4.40 -10.92 -16.17
N ILE A 132 -3.56 -11.92 -15.84
CA ILE A 132 -2.11 -11.74 -15.65
C ILE A 132 -1.50 -11.22 -16.95
N ASP A 133 -1.75 -11.90 -18.05
CA ASP A 133 -1.22 -11.50 -19.36
C ASP A 133 -1.66 -10.07 -19.75
N ALA A 134 -2.91 -9.70 -19.44
CA ALA A 134 -3.45 -8.36 -19.67
C ALA A 134 -2.69 -7.28 -18.88
N MET A 135 -2.37 -7.54 -17.60
CA MET A 135 -1.56 -6.62 -16.79
C MET A 135 -0.18 -6.40 -17.41
N PHE A 136 0.54 -7.48 -17.73
CA PHE A 136 1.89 -7.38 -18.27
C PHE A 136 1.95 -6.81 -19.69
N ARG A 137 0.85 -6.88 -20.48
CA ARG A 137 0.74 -6.20 -21.78
C ARG A 137 0.44 -4.71 -21.68
N GLY A 138 0.10 -4.18 -20.50
CA GLY A 138 -0.33 -2.81 -20.34
C GLY A 138 -1.80 -2.54 -20.72
N ASP A 139 -2.64 -3.58 -20.73
CA ASP A 139 -4.08 -3.40 -20.95
C ASP A 139 -4.70 -2.57 -19.81
N ARG A 140 -5.74 -1.81 -20.11
CA ARG A 140 -6.43 -0.95 -19.11
C ARG A 140 -7.34 -1.78 -18.22
N ILE A 141 -6.75 -2.49 -17.25
CA ILE A 141 -7.45 -3.39 -16.32
C ILE A 141 -8.04 -2.70 -15.09
N ASN A 142 -7.62 -1.49 -14.76
CA ASN A 142 -8.35 -0.62 -13.84
C ASN A 142 -9.48 0.04 -14.63
N LEU A 143 -10.64 -0.61 -14.61
CA LEU A 143 -11.76 -0.25 -15.50
C LEU A 143 -12.47 1.03 -15.07
N THR A 144 -12.56 1.29 -13.76
CA THR A 144 -13.30 2.42 -13.21
C THR A 144 -12.58 3.75 -13.44
N GLU A 145 -11.27 3.75 -13.54
CA GLU A 145 -10.44 4.91 -13.86
C GLU A 145 -9.90 4.87 -15.30
N ASN A 146 -10.19 3.80 -16.07
CA ASN A 146 -9.75 3.59 -17.46
C ASN A 146 -8.22 3.71 -17.61
N ARG A 147 -7.46 3.03 -16.75
CA ARG A 147 -5.99 3.06 -16.70
C ARG A 147 -5.38 1.67 -16.82
N ALA A 148 -4.18 1.61 -17.38
CA ALA A 148 -3.30 0.46 -17.22
C ALA A 148 -2.87 0.31 -15.74
N VAL A 149 -2.40 -0.87 -15.37
CA VAL A 149 -1.84 -1.18 -14.05
C VAL A 149 -0.47 -1.79 -14.28
N LEU A 150 0.57 -0.96 -14.15
CA LEU A 150 1.91 -1.31 -14.60
C LEU A 150 3.01 -1.03 -13.56
N HIS A 151 2.72 -1.26 -12.28
CA HIS A 151 3.79 -1.28 -11.28
C HIS A 151 4.91 -2.26 -11.67
N VAL A 152 4.61 -3.33 -12.40
CA VAL A 152 5.61 -4.26 -12.96
C VAL A 152 6.60 -3.60 -13.92
N ALA A 153 6.21 -2.54 -14.63
CA ALA A 153 7.11 -1.81 -15.54
C ALA A 153 8.16 -0.96 -14.78
N LEU A 154 7.90 -0.60 -13.52
CA LEU A 154 8.85 0.16 -12.69
C LEU A 154 10.14 -0.60 -12.40
N ARG A 155 10.10 -1.91 -12.48
CA ARG A 155 11.18 -2.85 -12.14
C ARG A 155 11.61 -3.73 -13.31
N ALA A 156 11.03 -3.50 -14.50
CA ALA A 156 11.42 -4.20 -15.73
C ALA A 156 12.88 -3.87 -16.11
N PRO A 157 13.67 -4.85 -16.59
CA PRO A 157 15.02 -4.62 -17.09
C PRO A 157 15.03 -3.67 -18.31
N ARG A 158 16.15 -2.97 -18.53
CA ARG A 158 16.31 -1.99 -19.64
C ARG A 158 16.04 -2.56 -21.03
N GLY A 159 16.17 -3.86 -21.22
CA GLY A 159 15.95 -4.52 -22.51
C GLY A 159 14.52 -4.98 -22.75
N GLU A 160 13.65 -4.89 -21.77
CA GLU A 160 12.23 -5.22 -21.93
C GLU A 160 11.48 -4.08 -22.59
N MET A 161 10.38 -4.45 -23.28
CA MET A 161 9.47 -3.53 -23.93
C MET A 161 8.06 -3.73 -23.35
N ILE A 162 7.50 -2.68 -22.74
CA ILE A 162 6.14 -2.68 -22.21
C ILE A 162 5.41 -1.48 -22.80
N MET A 163 4.34 -1.78 -23.57
CA MET A 163 3.63 -0.78 -24.34
C MET A 163 2.42 -0.23 -23.59
N VAL A 164 2.29 1.09 -23.50
CA VAL A 164 1.09 1.80 -23.05
C VAL A 164 0.70 2.82 -24.12
N ASP A 165 -0.51 2.73 -24.63
CA ASP A 165 -1.03 3.64 -25.65
C ASP A 165 -0.08 3.83 -26.85
N GLY A 166 0.59 2.75 -27.25
CA GLY A 166 1.52 2.74 -28.40
C GLY A 166 2.94 3.24 -28.11
N LYS A 167 3.27 3.54 -26.84
CA LYS A 167 4.58 3.99 -26.39
C LYS A 167 5.23 2.97 -25.46
N ASP A 168 6.51 2.65 -25.67
CA ASP A 168 7.31 1.89 -24.71
C ASP A 168 7.61 2.76 -23.47
N VAL A 169 7.19 2.32 -22.28
CA VAL A 169 7.35 3.07 -21.03
C VAL A 169 8.65 2.76 -20.29
N VAL A 170 9.32 1.65 -20.60
CA VAL A 170 10.53 1.20 -19.89
C VAL A 170 11.68 2.19 -20.00
N PRO A 171 11.99 2.78 -21.16
CA PRO A 171 13.05 3.80 -21.26
C PRO A 171 12.82 5.02 -20.36
N GLU A 172 11.57 5.48 -20.22
CA GLU A 172 11.23 6.60 -19.34
C GLU A 172 11.38 6.24 -17.86
N VAL A 173 10.98 5.02 -17.46
CA VAL A 173 11.19 4.51 -16.11
C VAL A 173 12.67 4.56 -15.77
N HIS A 174 13.53 4.04 -16.64
CA HIS A 174 14.96 4.05 -16.40
C HIS A 174 15.57 5.45 -16.39
N ALA A 175 15.06 6.38 -17.20
CA ALA A 175 15.48 7.78 -17.15
C ALA A 175 15.19 8.43 -15.78
N VAL A 176 14.02 8.15 -15.20
CA VAL A 176 13.67 8.61 -13.84
C VAL A 176 14.56 7.95 -12.80
N LEU A 177 14.78 6.63 -12.88
CA LEU A 177 15.66 5.90 -11.96
C LEU A 177 17.11 6.40 -12.03
N ASP A 178 17.62 6.74 -13.21
CA ASP A 178 18.97 7.31 -13.38
C ASP A 178 19.05 8.72 -12.79
N LYS A 179 18.02 9.55 -13.00
CA LYS A 179 17.92 10.87 -12.36
C LYS A 179 17.91 10.77 -10.84
N MET A 180 17.12 9.82 -10.28
CA MET A 180 17.10 9.54 -8.84
C MET A 180 18.49 9.10 -8.34
N ALA A 181 19.15 8.21 -9.06
CA ALA A 181 20.49 7.71 -8.70
C ALA A 181 21.53 8.82 -8.70
N GLY A 182 21.53 9.66 -9.74
CA GLY A 182 22.43 10.82 -9.83
C GLY A 182 22.19 11.81 -8.67
N PHE A 183 20.94 12.11 -8.37
CA PHE A 183 20.60 12.97 -7.22
C PHE A 183 21.00 12.33 -5.89
N SER A 184 20.67 11.05 -5.69
CA SER A 184 21.04 10.31 -4.48
C SER A 184 22.55 10.30 -4.25
N ASN A 185 23.35 10.07 -5.28
CA ASN A 185 24.81 10.09 -5.17
C ASN A 185 25.33 11.47 -4.75
N ARG A 186 24.83 12.56 -5.33
CA ARG A 186 25.22 13.93 -4.95
C ARG A 186 24.87 14.29 -3.51
N VAL A 187 23.71 13.88 -3.01
CA VAL A 187 23.31 14.10 -1.61
C VAL A 187 24.19 13.29 -0.67
N ARG A 188 24.36 12.00 -0.95
CA ARG A 188 25.13 11.06 -0.11
C ARG A 188 26.62 11.41 -0.06
N SER A 189 27.21 11.87 -1.16
CA SER A 189 28.61 12.33 -1.19
C SER A 189 28.84 13.68 -0.51
N GLY A 190 27.77 14.48 -0.31
CA GLY A 190 27.84 15.86 0.17
C GLY A 190 28.16 16.89 -0.94
N GLU A 191 28.11 16.48 -2.20
CA GLU A 191 28.16 17.41 -3.36
C GLU A 191 26.92 18.28 -3.41
N TRP A 192 25.71 17.71 -3.17
CA TRP A 192 24.50 18.49 -2.96
C TRP A 192 24.52 19.09 -1.55
N LYS A 193 24.52 20.41 -1.50
CA LYS A 193 24.56 21.17 -0.25
C LYS A 193 23.29 21.97 -0.06
N GLY A 194 22.92 22.20 1.20
CA GLY A 194 21.89 23.14 1.58
C GLY A 194 22.26 24.59 1.20
N TYR A 195 21.33 25.50 1.35
CA TYR A 195 21.46 26.92 1.00
C TYR A 195 22.70 27.57 1.63
N THR A 196 23.01 27.24 2.86
CA THR A 196 24.18 27.78 3.59
C THR A 196 25.52 27.16 3.22
N GLY A 197 25.54 26.21 2.26
CA GLY A 197 26.74 25.45 1.88
C GLY A 197 27.04 24.25 2.79
N LYS A 198 26.22 24.01 3.83
CA LYS A 198 26.34 22.82 4.68
C LYS A 198 25.91 21.55 3.93
N ARG A 199 26.54 20.42 4.28
CA ARG A 199 26.12 19.08 3.80
C ARG A 199 24.75 18.74 4.34
N ILE A 200 23.90 18.10 3.52
CA ILE A 200 22.64 17.52 4.00
C ILE A 200 22.95 16.30 4.86
N ARG A 201 22.41 16.28 6.08
CA ARG A 201 22.52 15.18 7.06
C ARG A 201 21.18 14.56 7.41
N SER A 202 20.09 15.28 7.14
CA SER A 202 18.74 14.82 7.47
C SER A 202 17.86 14.86 6.24
N VAL A 203 17.07 13.83 6.03
CA VAL A 203 16.04 13.73 4.99
C VAL A 203 14.71 13.48 5.65
N VAL A 204 13.74 14.33 5.37
CA VAL A 204 12.36 14.22 5.86
C VAL A 204 11.43 13.98 4.67
N ASN A 205 10.83 12.79 4.59
CA ASN A 205 9.83 12.47 3.58
C ASN A 205 8.45 12.89 4.07
N ILE A 206 7.78 13.76 3.32
CA ILE A 206 6.41 14.23 3.62
C ILE A 206 5.48 13.62 2.57
N GLY A 207 4.60 12.73 2.99
CA GLY A 207 3.65 12.03 2.12
C GLY A 207 2.62 11.29 2.95
N ILE A 208 1.51 10.85 2.37
CA ILE A 208 0.45 10.10 3.06
C ILE A 208 0.03 8.88 2.24
N GLY A 209 -0.48 7.83 2.89
CA GLY A 209 -0.90 6.61 2.25
C GLY A 209 0.26 5.92 1.51
N GLY A 210 0.14 5.68 0.21
CA GLY A 210 1.18 5.03 -0.59
C GLY A 210 2.49 5.83 -0.67
N SER A 211 2.45 7.14 -0.48
CA SER A 211 3.65 8.01 -0.45
C SER A 211 4.38 7.99 0.91
N ASP A 212 3.82 7.29 1.91
CA ASP A 212 4.41 7.09 3.24
C ASP A 212 4.67 5.60 3.54
N LEU A 213 3.60 4.77 3.52
CA LEU A 213 3.65 3.40 4.03
C LEU A 213 4.70 2.53 3.34
N GLY A 214 4.82 2.62 2.00
CA GLY A 214 5.86 1.92 1.24
C GLY A 214 7.27 2.40 1.60
N PRO A 215 7.58 3.71 1.47
CA PRO A 215 8.87 4.28 1.85
C PRO A 215 9.29 4.00 3.29
N VAL A 216 8.41 4.18 4.28
CA VAL A 216 8.77 3.93 5.69
C VAL A 216 8.99 2.44 5.96
N MET A 217 8.19 1.57 5.34
CA MET A 217 8.37 0.12 5.45
C MET A 217 9.72 -0.30 4.85
N ALA A 218 10.05 0.18 3.63
CA ALA A 218 11.30 -0.14 2.97
C ALA A 218 12.52 0.41 3.73
N TYR A 219 12.43 1.64 4.26
CA TYR A 219 13.49 2.21 5.10
C TYR A 219 13.73 1.36 6.35
N GLU A 220 12.68 1.02 7.10
CA GLU A 220 12.82 0.18 8.31
C GLU A 220 13.31 -1.22 7.95
N GLY A 221 12.76 -1.84 6.90
CA GLY A 221 13.16 -3.17 6.43
C GLY A 221 14.62 -3.23 5.97
N LEU A 222 15.10 -2.17 5.37
CA LEU A 222 16.46 -2.10 4.81
C LEU A 222 17.39 -1.19 5.62
N ARG A 223 17.05 -0.88 6.85
CA ARG A 223 17.82 0.01 7.70
C ARG A 223 19.26 -0.46 7.92
N HIS A 224 19.52 -1.77 7.86
CA HIS A 224 20.89 -2.33 7.90
C HIS A 224 21.77 -1.75 6.79
N TYR A 225 21.22 -1.55 5.61
CA TYR A 225 21.91 -1.05 4.40
C TYR A 225 21.93 0.47 4.28
N SER A 226 21.31 1.19 5.22
CA SER A 226 21.19 2.65 5.15
C SER A 226 22.49 3.37 5.52
N ALA A 227 22.67 4.58 4.98
CA ALA A 227 23.73 5.49 5.38
C ALA A 227 23.55 5.89 6.84
N ARG A 228 24.50 5.49 7.72
CA ARG A 228 24.39 5.68 9.17
C ARG A 228 24.81 7.07 9.63
N ASP A 229 25.46 7.83 8.77
CA ASP A 229 25.82 9.24 8.97
C ASP A 229 24.71 10.22 8.56
N MET A 230 23.55 9.69 8.10
CA MET A 230 22.36 10.44 7.73
C MET A 230 21.14 10.00 8.54
N THR A 231 20.27 10.96 8.85
CA THR A 231 18.99 10.73 9.54
C THR A 231 17.84 10.77 8.56
N PHE A 232 16.96 9.77 8.63
CA PHE A 232 15.73 9.71 7.82
C PHE A 232 14.52 9.77 8.73
N ARG A 233 13.58 10.64 8.40
CA ARG A 233 12.29 10.82 9.10
C ARG A 233 11.16 10.83 8.08
N PHE A 234 9.96 10.49 8.57
CA PHE A 234 8.75 10.42 7.75
C PHE A 234 7.66 11.19 8.46
N VAL A 235 6.92 12.02 7.71
CA VAL A 235 5.79 12.83 8.20
C VAL A 235 4.60 12.56 7.30
N SER A 236 3.56 11.98 7.86
CA SER A 236 2.37 11.60 7.13
C SER A 236 1.09 12.16 7.72
N ASN A 237 0.97 12.20 9.05
CA ASN A 237 -0.23 12.68 9.72
C ASN A 237 -0.30 14.21 9.71
N VAL A 238 -1.52 14.73 9.57
CA VAL A 238 -1.77 16.18 9.69
C VAL A 238 -1.78 16.66 11.16
N ASP A 239 -1.74 15.73 12.13
CA ASP A 239 -1.47 16.07 13.53
C ASP A 239 -0.09 16.71 13.62
N GLY A 240 -0.05 17.96 14.11
CA GLY A 240 1.18 18.73 14.25
C GLY A 240 2.26 18.04 15.09
N THR A 241 1.88 17.09 15.94
CA THR A 241 2.81 16.28 16.74
C THR A 241 3.75 15.46 15.83
N ASP A 242 3.23 14.91 14.72
CA ASP A 242 4.04 14.11 13.78
C ASP A 242 5.19 14.95 13.19
N PHE A 243 4.90 16.18 12.74
CA PHE A 243 5.93 17.09 12.24
C PHE A 243 6.88 17.54 13.35
N ALA A 244 6.34 17.94 14.52
CA ALA A 244 7.14 18.44 15.62
C ALA A 244 8.16 17.41 16.14
N GLU A 245 7.73 16.16 16.31
CA GLU A 245 8.62 15.09 16.76
C GLU A 245 9.60 14.66 15.65
N ALA A 246 9.17 14.64 14.39
CA ALA A 246 10.05 14.30 13.28
C ALA A 246 11.18 15.31 13.08
N THR A 247 10.94 16.60 13.36
CA THR A 247 11.95 17.66 13.17
C THR A 247 12.72 17.99 14.44
N ARG A 248 12.35 17.42 15.58
CA ARG A 248 13.03 17.67 16.86
C ARG A 248 14.53 17.35 16.77
N GLY A 249 15.37 18.37 17.07
CA GLY A 249 16.82 18.24 17.05
C GLY A 249 17.46 18.27 15.66
N LEU A 250 16.70 18.51 14.59
CA LEU A 250 17.25 18.70 13.25
C LEU A 250 17.69 20.17 13.03
N ASP A 251 18.78 20.35 12.26
CA ASP A 251 19.22 21.65 11.78
C ASP A 251 18.59 21.95 10.42
N PRO A 252 17.78 23.02 10.28
CA PRO A 252 17.19 23.38 8.99
C PRO A 252 18.22 23.54 7.86
N ALA A 253 19.43 24.00 8.17
CA ALA A 253 20.50 24.19 7.18
C ALA A 253 21.11 22.86 6.66
N GLU A 254 20.83 21.74 7.33
CA GLU A 254 21.31 20.39 6.98
C GLU A 254 20.17 19.43 6.64
N THR A 255 18.90 19.93 6.52
CA THR A 255 17.71 19.12 6.30
C THR A 255 17.20 19.26 4.87
N LEU A 256 16.92 18.13 4.22
CA LEU A 256 16.26 18.03 2.93
C LEU A 256 14.85 17.46 3.11
N PHE A 257 13.85 18.13 2.58
CA PHE A 257 12.47 17.67 2.55
C PHE A 257 12.13 17.08 1.18
N ILE A 258 11.52 15.90 1.15
CA ILE A 258 10.93 15.28 -0.03
C ILE A 258 9.41 15.36 0.12
N VAL A 259 8.76 16.15 -0.74
CA VAL A 259 7.30 16.28 -0.73
C VAL A 259 6.72 15.37 -1.79
N SER A 260 6.11 14.26 -1.33
CA SER A 260 5.61 13.18 -2.17
C SER A 260 4.08 13.28 -2.30
N SER A 261 3.60 13.83 -3.43
CA SER A 261 2.17 13.94 -3.74
C SER A 261 1.94 13.94 -5.24
N LYS A 262 1.20 12.95 -5.77
CA LYS A 262 0.96 12.79 -7.22
C LYS A 262 0.43 14.07 -7.85
N THR A 263 -0.60 14.66 -7.27
CA THR A 263 -1.26 15.89 -7.77
C THR A 263 -0.70 17.17 -7.17
N PHE A 264 0.13 17.08 -6.13
CA PHE A 264 0.62 18.20 -5.32
C PHE A 264 -0.49 19.05 -4.69
N THR A 265 -1.65 18.42 -4.42
CA THR A 265 -2.85 19.07 -3.87
C THR A 265 -3.44 18.33 -2.67
N THR A 266 -2.84 17.19 -2.25
CA THR A 266 -3.31 16.43 -1.10
C THR A 266 -3.23 17.27 0.16
N LEU A 267 -4.36 17.48 0.83
CA LEU A 267 -4.50 18.45 1.93
C LEU A 267 -3.46 18.25 3.03
N GLU A 268 -3.36 17.04 3.55
CA GLU A 268 -2.46 16.67 4.65
C GLU A 268 -1.00 16.89 4.26
N THR A 269 -0.60 16.39 3.08
CA THR A 269 0.77 16.55 2.57
C THR A 269 1.13 18.01 2.37
N MET A 270 0.23 18.80 1.78
CA MET A 270 0.51 20.22 1.53
C MET A 270 0.47 21.06 2.80
N THR A 271 -0.33 20.68 3.80
CA THR A 271 -0.31 21.31 5.12
C THR A 271 1.04 21.08 5.80
N ASN A 272 1.50 19.83 5.86
CA ASN A 272 2.80 19.49 6.42
C ASN A 272 3.96 20.12 5.64
N ALA A 273 3.88 20.16 4.30
CA ALA A 273 4.90 20.81 3.47
C ALA A 273 4.99 22.32 3.72
N ARG A 274 3.86 23.04 3.91
CA ARG A 274 3.86 24.46 4.27
C ARG A 274 4.45 24.69 5.66
N THR A 275 4.14 23.81 6.63
CA THR A 275 4.74 23.84 7.96
C THR A 275 6.26 23.63 7.88
N ALA A 276 6.72 22.67 7.07
CA ALA A 276 8.14 22.43 6.84
C ALA A 276 8.83 23.64 6.20
N ARG A 277 8.17 24.28 5.22
CA ARG A 277 8.66 25.51 4.59
C ARG A 277 8.82 26.65 5.62
N ALA A 278 7.79 26.88 6.43
CA ALA A 278 7.85 27.90 7.48
C ALA A 278 8.95 27.61 8.51
N TRP A 279 9.09 26.34 8.93
CA TRP A 279 10.14 25.89 9.85
C TRP A 279 11.55 26.11 9.27
N ALA A 280 11.78 25.78 8.01
CA ALA A 280 13.06 25.99 7.36
C ALA A 280 13.39 27.48 7.22
N LEU A 281 12.43 28.29 6.77
CA LEU A 281 12.62 29.73 6.54
C LEU A 281 12.76 30.54 7.84
N ALA A 282 12.24 30.07 8.96
CA ALA A 282 12.47 30.70 10.26
C ALA A 282 13.98 30.80 10.59
N THR A 283 14.78 29.85 10.10
CA THR A 283 16.23 29.82 10.27
C THR A 283 16.97 30.38 9.05
N LEU A 284 16.60 29.94 7.84
CA LEU A 284 17.33 30.27 6.60
C LEU A 284 17.05 31.71 6.11
N ARG A 285 15.88 32.26 6.42
CA ARG A 285 15.48 33.66 6.18
C ARG A 285 15.55 34.11 4.72
N ASP A 286 15.53 33.21 3.78
CA ASP A 286 15.59 33.49 2.35
C ASP A 286 14.74 32.45 1.57
N ASP A 287 13.74 32.91 0.83
CA ASP A 287 12.83 32.07 0.06
C ASP A 287 13.55 31.25 -1.01
N THR A 288 14.68 31.70 -1.54
CA THR A 288 15.50 30.97 -2.51
C THR A 288 16.13 29.71 -1.91
N ALA A 289 16.21 29.61 -0.59
CA ALA A 289 16.65 28.40 0.10
C ALA A 289 15.77 27.18 -0.22
N ILE A 290 14.49 27.39 -0.54
CA ILE A 290 13.54 26.31 -0.85
C ILE A 290 14.03 25.45 -2.01
N ALA A 291 14.63 26.02 -3.04
CA ALA A 291 15.18 25.28 -4.18
C ALA A 291 16.33 24.31 -3.80
N ARG A 292 16.96 24.51 -2.64
CA ARG A 292 18.05 23.65 -2.14
C ARG A 292 17.63 22.65 -1.08
N HIS A 293 16.51 22.93 -0.38
CA HIS A 293 16.04 22.14 0.76
C HIS A 293 14.76 21.36 0.49
N PHE A 294 14.09 21.58 -0.66
CA PHE A 294 12.84 20.89 -0.98
C PHE A 294 12.90 20.24 -2.36
N ILE A 295 12.49 18.97 -2.41
CA ILE A 295 12.41 18.15 -3.60
C ILE A 295 10.97 17.67 -3.76
N ALA A 296 10.43 17.73 -4.97
CA ALA A 296 9.09 17.24 -5.25
C ALA A 296 9.10 15.86 -5.92
N VAL A 297 8.26 14.96 -5.44
CA VAL A 297 7.87 13.76 -6.16
C VAL A 297 6.40 13.92 -6.57
N SER A 298 6.18 14.29 -7.83
CA SER A 298 4.86 14.71 -8.32
C SER A 298 4.75 14.60 -9.85
N THR A 299 3.52 14.69 -10.35
CA THR A 299 3.24 14.85 -11.79
C THR A 299 2.82 16.29 -12.15
N ASN A 300 2.70 17.20 -11.15
CA ASN A 300 2.15 18.54 -11.33
C ASN A 300 3.24 19.63 -11.17
N ALA A 301 3.98 19.87 -12.25
CA ALA A 301 5.06 20.86 -12.24
C ALA A 301 4.59 22.30 -11.93
N ALA A 302 3.36 22.67 -12.31
CA ALA A 302 2.82 24.00 -12.07
C ALA A 302 2.65 24.27 -10.56
N GLU A 303 2.07 23.34 -9.82
CA GLU A 303 1.90 23.49 -8.36
C GLU A 303 3.24 23.38 -7.61
N VAL A 304 4.17 22.56 -8.09
CA VAL A 304 5.55 22.46 -7.57
C VAL A 304 6.28 23.80 -7.71
N SER A 305 6.22 24.43 -8.89
CA SER A 305 6.82 25.75 -9.14
C SER A 305 6.20 26.85 -8.27
N LYS A 306 4.87 26.86 -8.10
CA LYS A 306 4.18 27.82 -7.21
C LYS A 306 4.61 27.69 -5.75
N PHE A 307 5.01 26.51 -5.31
CA PHE A 307 5.53 26.29 -3.95
C PHE A 307 6.93 26.89 -3.75
N GLY A 308 7.64 27.22 -4.83
CA GLY A 308 9.01 27.76 -4.84
C GLY A 308 10.08 26.68 -5.02
N MET A 309 9.71 25.46 -5.41
CA MET A 309 10.67 24.40 -5.72
C MET A 309 11.16 24.51 -7.16
N ASP A 310 12.42 24.18 -7.36
CA ASP A 310 13.00 24.04 -8.70
C ASP A 310 12.48 22.76 -9.38
N THR A 311 11.74 22.91 -10.47
CA THR A 311 11.19 21.80 -11.22
C THR A 311 12.25 20.89 -11.87
N ALA A 312 13.49 21.37 -12.04
CA ALA A 312 14.62 20.54 -12.44
C ALA A 312 14.91 19.44 -11.40
N ASN A 313 14.57 19.68 -10.13
CA ASN A 313 14.70 18.73 -9.01
C ASN A 313 13.39 18.01 -8.69
N MET A 314 12.42 18.03 -9.60
CA MET A 314 11.19 17.25 -9.50
C MET A 314 11.36 15.87 -10.11
N PHE A 315 10.81 14.85 -9.46
CA PHE A 315 10.79 13.46 -9.93
C PHE A 315 9.36 13.04 -10.23
N GLY A 316 9.12 12.70 -11.51
CA GLY A 316 7.81 12.27 -11.98
C GLY A 316 7.60 10.76 -11.88
N PHE A 317 6.34 10.36 -11.99
CA PHE A 317 5.91 8.98 -12.20
C PHE A 317 4.58 9.01 -12.98
N TRP A 318 3.98 7.86 -13.25
CA TRP A 318 2.92 7.77 -14.25
C TRP A 318 1.55 7.51 -13.61
N ASP A 319 0.47 7.75 -14.36
CA ASP A 319 -0.91 7.54 -13.92
C ASP A 319 -1.26 6.05 -13.75
N TRP A 320 -0.56 5.17 -14.48
CA TRP A 320 -0.67 3.71 -14.34
C TRP A 320 0.01 3.14 -13.09
N VAL A 321 0.60 3.98 -12.25
CA VAL A 321 1.12 3.60 -10.92
C VAL A 321 0.09 3.93 -9.86
N GLY A 322 -0.47 2.91 -9.22
CA GLY A 322 -1.32 3.06 -8.05
C GLY A 322 -0.51 3.48 -6.81
N GLY A 323 -1.10 4.31 -5.91
CA GLY A 323 -0.38 4.82 -4.74
C GLY A 323 0.23 3.71 -3.86
N ARG A 324 -0.53 2.68 -3.53
CA ARG A 324 -0.07 1.54 -2.70
C ARG A 324 0.90 0.59 -3.39
N TYR A 325 1.13 0.78 -4.69
CA TYR A 325 2.09 0.04 -5.55
C TYR A 325 3.24 0.93 -6.02
N SER A 326 3.52 2.06 -5.35
CA SER A 326 4.40 3.09 -5.91
C SER A 326 5.78 3.16 -5.28
N MET A 327 6.09 2.36 -4.26
CA MET A 327 7.37 2.47 -3.54
C MET A 327 8.61 2.18 -4.41
N ASP A 328 8.46 1.49 -5.51
CA ASP A 328 9.47 1.16 -6.51
C ASP A 328 9.57 2.20 -7.65
N SER A 329 8.71 3.25 -7.62
CA SER A 329 8.77 4.44 -8.48
C SER A 329 9.63 5.56 -7.87
N ALA A 330 9.46 6.79 -8.39
CA ALA A 330 10.04 8.00 -7.79
C ALA A 330 9.63 8.22 -6.31
N ILE A 331 8.50 7.68 -5.88
CA ILE A 331 8.06 7.68 -4.47
C ILE A 331 9.12 7.02 -3.55
N GLY A 332 9.90 6.07 -4.06
CA GLY A 332 11.03 5.46 -3.34
C GLY A 332 12.30 6.31 -3.27
N LEU A 333 12.29 7.59 -3.64
CA LEU A 333 13.48 8.44 -3.61
C LEU A 333 14.11 8.50 -2.21
N SER A 334 13.32 8.61 -1.15
CA SER A 334 13.81 8.59 0.24
C SER A 334 14.48 7.25 0.59
N THR A 335 13.94 6.14 0.10
CA THR A 335 14.56 4.82 0.24
C THR A 335 15.88 4.74 -0.53
N MET A 336 15.93 5.23 -1.78
CA MET A 336 17.18 5.25 -2.57
C MET A 336 18.25 6.13 -1.91
N LEU A 337 17.87 7.28 -1.34
CA LEU A 337 18.77 8.11 -0.55
C LEU A 337 19.32 7.37 0.68
N ALA A 338 18.48 6.58 1.34
CA ALA A 338 18.89 5.83 2.53
C ALA A 338 19.86 4.69 2.18
N ILE A 339 19.48 3.79 1.28
CA ILE A 339 20.22 2.55 1.02
C ILE A 339 21.21 2.65 -0.15
N GLY A 340 21.18 3.73 -0.89
CA GLY A 340 21.98 3.96 -2.10
C GLY A 340 21.39 3.33 -3.37
N PRO A 341 21.79 3.84 -4.56
CA PRO A 341 21.23 3.40 -5.84
C PRO A 341 21.48 1.92 -6.16
N VAL A 342 22.59 1.35 -5.74
CA VAL A 342 22.91 -0.07 -5.98
C VAL A 342 21.93 -0.98 -5.26
N ASN A 343 21.71 -0.75 -3.96
CA ASN A 343 20.76 -1.53 -3.17
C ASN A 343 19.31 -1.29 -3.61
N PHE A 344 18.97 -0.08 -4.06
CA PHE A 344 17.65 0.18 -4.61
C PHE A 344 17.41 -0.58 -5.92
N ARG A 345 18.41 -0.69 -6.80
CA ARG A 345 18.31 -1.53 -8.00
C ARG A 345 18.21 -3.02 -7.65
N SER A 346 18.92 -3.48 -6.62
CA SER A 346 18.78 -4.85 -6.11
C SER A 346 17.35 -5.11 -5.57
N LEU A 347 16.76 -4.13 -4.89
CA LEU A 347 15.34 -4.20 -4.47
C LEU A 347 14.42 -4.38 -5.69
N LEU A 348 14.60 -3.57 -6.75
CA LEU A 348 13.81 -3.69 -7.99
C LEU A 348 14.02 -5.04 -8.68
N ALA A 349 15.25 -5.57 -8.69
CA ALA A 349 15.54 -6.89 -9.25
C ALA A 349 14.77 -8.01 -8.51
N GLY A 350 14.67 -7.91 -7.19
CA GLY A 350 13.87 -8.85 -6.41
C GLY A 350 12.38 -8.80 -6.73
N PHE A 351 11.82 -7.62 -6.91
CA PHE A 351 10.45 -7.46 -7.42
C PHE A 351 10.28 -8.15 -8.76
N HIS A 352 11.17 -7.83 -9.70
CA HIS A 352 11.10 -8.37 -11.08
C HIS A 352 11.20 -9.90 -11.11
N GLU A 353 12.06 -10.50 -10.31
CA GLU A 353 12.18 -11.96 -10.25
C GLU A 353 10.86 -12.62 -9.81
N MET A 354 10.14 -12.02 -8.85
CA MET A 354 8.83 -12.50 -8.44
C MET A 354 7.75 -12.21 -9.50
N ASP A 355 7.85 -11.09 -10.24
CA ASP A 355 6.97 -10.79 -11.38
C ASP A 355 7.08 -11.87 -12.45
N GLU A 356 8.29 -12.25 -12.82
CA GLU A 356 8.55 -13.28 -13.82
C GLU A 356 8.05 -14.66 -13.33
N HIS A 357 8.27 -14.97 -12.05
CA HIS A 357 7.70 -16.16 -11.46
C HIS A 357 6.17 -16.16 -11.53
N PHE A 358 5.52 -15.04 -11.19
CA PHE A 358 4.06 -14.91 -11.27
C PHE A 358 3.55 -15.05 -12.70
N ARG A 359 4.23 -14.39 -13.66
CA ARG A 359 3.87 -14.37 -15.07
C ARG A 359 4.01 -15.73 -15.73
N THR A 360 5.07 -16.48 -15.44
CA THR A 360 5.47 -17.65 -16.24
C THR A 360 5.14 -18.98 -15.59
N ALA A 361 5.14 -19.08 -14.25
CA ALA A 361 4.91 -20.35 -13.57
C ALA A 361 3.47 -20.85 -13.74
N GLY A 362 3.31 -22.17 -13.88
CA GLY A 362 2.00 -22.82 -13.79
C GLY A 362 1.39 -22.64 -12.40
N PHE A 363 0.08 -22.47 -12.29
CA PHE A 363 -0.59 -22.10 -11.04
C PHE A 363 -0.27 -23.00 -9.85
N ALA A 364 -0.09 -24.30 -10.07
CA ALA A 364 0.28 -25.25 -9.01
C ALA A 364 1.69 -25.04 -8.44
N ARG A 365 2.53 -24.28 -9.12
CA ARG A 365 3.92 -23.96 -8.73
C ARG A 365 4.17 -22.46 -8.69
N ASN A 366 3.13 -21.66 -8.50
CA ASN A 366 3.15 -20.22 -8.50
C ASN A 366 2.86 -19.70 -7.08
N LEU A 367 3.87 -19.19 -6.39
CA LEU A 367 3.78 -18.77 -4.99
C LEU A 367 2.65 -17.76 -4.74
N PRO A 368 2.56 -16.62 -5.47
CA PRO A 368 1.48 -15.66 -5.31
C PRO A 368 0.10 -16.25 -5.54
N VAL A 369 -0.04 -17.11 -6.56
CA VAL A 369 -1.32 -17.76 -6.89
C VAL A 369 -1.76 -18.69 -5.77
N LEU A 370 -0.86 -19.52 -5.26
CA LEU A 370 -1.15 -20.43 -4.15
C LEU A 370 -1.59 -19.65 -2.90
N MET A 371 -0.86 -18.61 -2.50
CA MET A 371 -1.23 -17.76 -1.35
C MET A 371 -2.58 -17.06 -1.57
N GLY A 372 -2.81 -16.51 -2.76
CA GLY A 372 -4.07 -15.85 -3.10
C GLY A 372 -5.27 -16.80 -3.02
N LEU A 373 -5.13 -18.01 -3.57
CA LEU A 373 -6.18 -19.04 -3.54
C LEU A 373 -6.44 -19.57 -2.13
N LEU A 374 -5.41 -19.74 -1.30
CA LEU A 374 -5.56 -20.10 0.11
C LEU A 374 -6.29 -18.99 0.87
N GLY A 375 -6.00 -17.72 0.57
CA GLY A 375 -6.75 -16.57 1.11
C GLY A 375 -8.24 -16.65 0.75
N VAL A 376 -8.58 -16.93 -0.51
CA VAL A 376 -9.98 -17.15 -0.95
C VAL A 376 -10.62 -18.33 -0.21
N TRP A 377 -9.90 -19.44 -0.03
CA TRP A 377 -10.37 -20.63 0.68
C TRP A 377 -10.79 -20.30 2.11
N TYR A 378 -9.95 -19.57 2.87
CA TYR A 378 -10.28 -19.23 4.25
C TYR A 378 -11.33 -18.14 4.36
N ASN A 379 -11.24 -17.10 3.56
CA ASN A 379 -12.18 -15.98 3.62
C ASN A 379 -13.61 -16.43 3.26
N ASN A 380 -13.78 -17.20 2.21
CA ASN A 380 -15.08 -17.49 1.64
C ASN A 380 -15.71 -18.79 2.13
N PHE A 381 -14.91 -19.80 2.45
CA PHE A 381 -15.45 -21.11 2.87
C PHE A 381 -15.36 -21.32 4.38
N PHE A 382 -14.28 -20.87 5.02
CA PHE A 382 -14.17 -20.92 6.49
C PHE A 382 -14.68 -19.67 7.20
N GLY A 383 -14.98 -18.60 6.48
CA GLY A 383 -15.44 -17.34 7.07
C GLY A 383 -14.37 -16.62 7.89
N ALA A 384 -13.09 -16.87 7.61
CA ALA A 384 -11.99 -16.18 8.27
C ALA A 384 -11.91 -14.73 7.77
N GLN A 385 -12.25 -13.78 8.62
CA GLN A 385 -12.34 -12.36 8.27
C GLN A 385 -11.01 -11.61 8.34
N THR A 386 -9.97 -12.26 8.91
CA THR A 386 -8.67 -11.60 9.11
C THR A 386 -7.53 -12.55 8.77
N VAL A 387 -6.37 -11.96 8.45
CA VAL A 387 -5.08 -12.64 8.28
C VAL A 387 -4.05 -11.94 9.13
N ALA A 388 -3.31 -12.69 9.97
CA ALA A 388 -2.21 -12.15 10.76
C ALA A 388 -0.88 -12.37 10.03
N VAL A 389 -0.13 -11.29 9.79
CA VAL A 389 1.23 -11.31 9.23
C VAL A 389 2.24 -11.13 10.35
N LEU A 390 3.06 -12.16 10.58
CA LEU A 390 3.91 -12.32 11.74
C LEU A 390 5.38 -12.46 11.32
N PRO A 391 6.06 -11.36 10.98
CA PRO A 391 7.47 -11.42 10.63
C PRO A 391 8.33 -11.65 11.87
N TYR A 392 9.16 -12.69 11.86
CA TYR A 392 10.16 -12.98 12.88
C TYR A 392 11.48 -12.30 12.50
N ASP A 393 11.40 -11.00 12.30
CA ASP A 393 12.50 -10.07 12.05
C ASP A 393 12.09 -8.66 12.46
N GLN A 394 12.88 -8.00 13.30
CA GLN A 394 12.56 -6.68 13.85
C GLN A 394 12.58 -5.58 12.77
N TYR A 395 13.36 -5.74 11.71
CA TYR A 395 13.35 -4.78 10.59
C TYR A 395 12.02 -4.78 9.84
N LEU A 396 11.29 -5.90 9.83
CA LEU A 396 9.97 -5.98 9.18
C LEU A 396 8.79 -5.48 10.05
N LYS A 397 9.04 -4.76 11.14
CA LYS A 397 8.00 -4.24 12.04
C LYS A 397 6.93 -3.38 11.33
N ARG A 398 7.28 -2.73 10.21
CA ARG A 398 6.34 -1.93 9.41
C ARG A 398 5.70 -2.70 8.24
N PHE A 399 6.12 -3.94 7.99
CA PHE A 399 5.61 -4.74 6.89
C PHE A 399 4.11 -5.06 7.02
N PRO A 400 3.57 -5.48 8.20
CA PRO A 400 2.14 -5.66 8.36
C PRO A 400 1.33 -4.38 8.08
N ALA A 401 1.80 -3.23 8.54
CA ALA A 401 1.12 -1.94 8.31
C ALA A 401 1.12 -1.53 6.83
N TYR A 402 2.18 -1.82 6.09
CA TYR A 402 2.22 -1.65 4.63
C TYR A 402 1.20 -2.57 3.94
N LEU A 403 1.13 -3.83 4.34
CA LEU A 403 0.18 -4.80 3.80
C LEU A 403 -1.28 -4.45 4.11
N GLN A 404 -1.57 -3.72 5.19
CA GLN A 404 -2.91 -3.21 5.47
C GLN A 404 -3.43 -2.39 4.29
N GLN A 405 -2.66 -1.40 3.83
CA GLN A 405 -3.08 -0.61 2.66
C GLN A 405 -3.07 -1.45 1.39
N LEU A 406 -1.99 -2.18 1.14
CA LEU A 406 -1.86 -2.99 -0.07
C LEU A 406 -3.05 -3.92 -0.29
N THR A 407 -3.50 -4.61 0.76
CA THR A 407 -4.54 -5.65 0.66
C THR A 407 -5.95 -5.08 0.82
N MET A 408 -6.20 -4.28 1.87
CA MET A 408 -7.55 -3.84 2.19
C MET A 408 -8.05 -2.75 1.25
N GLU A 409 -7.20 -1.81 0.82
CA GLU A 409 -7.58 -0.81 -0.17
C GLU A 409 -7.77 -1.42 -1.57
N SER A 410 -7.00 -2.47 -1.91
CA SER A 410 -7.15 -3.19 -3.17
C SER A 410 -8.43 -4.02 -3.20
N ASN A 411 -8.63 -4.88 -2.21
CA ASN A 411 -9.66 -5.92 -2.26
C ASN A 411 -10.87 -5.67 -1.35
N GLY A 412 -10.88 -4.61 -0.56
CA GLY A 412 -12.03 -4.19 0.24
C GLY A 412 -13.13 -3.58 -0.62
N LYS A 413 -13.75 -4.38 -1.50
CA LYS A 413 -14.74 -3.94 -2.48
C LYS A 413 -16.09 -4.61 -2.26
N SER A 414 -17.16 -3.87 -2.50
CA SER A 414 -18.55 -4.35 -2.37
C SER A 414 -19.27 -4.54 -3.70
N VAL A 415 -18.58 -4.28 -4.82
CA VAL A 415 -19.14 -4.41 -6.17
C VAL A 415 -18.17 -5.17 -7.09
N THR A 416 -18.73 -5.90 -8.05
CA THR A 416 -17.95 -6.59 -9.09
C THR A 416 -17.45 -5.61 -10.15
N LEU A 417 -16.52 -6.04 -11.01
CA LEU A 417 -16.08 -5.29 -12.20
C LEU A 417 -17.24 -4.84 -13.10
N GLY A 418 -18.37 -5.55 -13.09
CA GLY A 418 -19.58 -5.19 -13.83
C GLY A 418 -20.53 -4.27 -13.07
N GLY A 419 -20.17 -3.79 -11.86
CA GLY A 419 -20.99 -2.89 -11.05
C GLY A 419 -22.11 -3.58 -10.26
N ALA A 420 -22.19 -4.91 -10.26
CA ALA A 420 -23.18 -5.65 -9.46
C ALA A 420 -22.76 -5.68 -7.98
N ALA A 421 -23.70 -5.45 -7.07
CA ALA A 421 -23.45 -5.59 -5.63
C ALA A 421 -23.09 -7.03 -5.27
N ILE A 422 -22.13 -7.19 -4.38
CA ILE A 422 -21.68 -8.48 -3.85
C ILE A 422 -22.47 -8.77 -2.57
N GLY A 423 -23.28 -9.85 -2.56
CA GLY A 423 -24.08 -10.25 -1.40
C GLY A 423 -23.94 -11.72 -1.01
N ASP A 424 -23.29 -12.53 -1.84
CA ASP A 424 -23.23 -13.98 -1.71
C ASP A 424 -21.79 -14.54 -1.47
N TYR A 425 -20.78 -13.65 -1.41
CA TYR A 425 -19.42 -13.95 -1.00
C TYR A 425 -18.78 -12.73 -0.33
N GLN A 426 -17.60 -12.90 0.27
CA GLN A 426 -16.84 -11.85 0.92
C GLN A 426 -15.56 -11.53 0.14
N THR A 427 -15.10 -10.29 0.24
CA THR A 427 -13.85 -9.81 -0.35
C THR A 427 -12.91 -9.32 0.75
N GLY A 428 -11.66 -9.05 0.44
CA GLY A 428 -10.70 -8.32 1.24
C GLY A 428 -10.66 -8.61 2.74
N PRO A 429 -10.04 -9.71 3.21
CA PRO A 429 -9.86 -9.93 4.64
C PRO A 429 -9.03 -8.80 5.28
N ILE A 430 -9.23 -8.57 6.56
CA ILE A 430 -8.50 -7.58 7.35
C ILE A 430 -7.08 -8.11 7.60
N PHE A 431 -6.07 -7.39 7.11
CA PHE A 431 -4.67 -7.70 7.38
C PHE A 431 -4.18 -6.92 8.60
N TRP A 432 -3.41 -7.59 9.47
CA TRP A 432 -2.81 -7.01 10.67
C TRP A 432 -1.65 -7.88 11.13
N GLY A 433 -0.86 -7.41 12.08
CA GLY A 433 0.20 -8.21 12.65
C GLY A 433 1.26 -7.38 13.34
N GLU A 434 2.18 -8.07 13.98
CA GLU A 434 3.34 -7.52 14.68
C GLU A 434 4.52 -8.49 14.56
N PRO A 435 5.76 -8.04 14.75
CA PRO A 435 6.90 -8.94 14.79
C PRO A 435 6.79 -10.01 15.88
N GLY A 436 7.16 -11.24 15.57
CA GLY A 436 7.58 -12.19 16.59
C GLY A 436 8.92 -11.75 17.20
N THR A 437 9.17 -11.93 18.51
CA THR A 437 8.32 -12.63 19.49
C THR A 437 7.29 -11.73 20.19
N ASN A 438 7.31 -10.41 19.92
CA ASN A 438 6.45 -9.44 20.62
C ASN A 438 4.96 -9.79 20.50
N GLY A 439 4.50 -10.15 19.29
CA GLY A 439 3.12 -10.56 19.05
C GLY A 439 2.66 -11.72 19.93
N GLN A 440 3.56 -12.64 20.29
CA GLN A 440 3.25 -13.77 21.18
C GLN A 440 2.77 -13.31 22.57
N HIS A 441 3.29 -12.20 23.04
CA HIS A 441 2.95 -11.62 24.35
C HIS A 441 1.84 -10.57 24.27
N SER A 442 1.19 -10.43 23.10
CA SER A 442 0.12 -9.47 22.88
C SER A 442 -1.21 -10.16 22.54
N PHE A 443 -1.28 -10.89 21.42
CA PHE A 443 -2.56 -11.37 20.86
C PHE A 443 -2.58 -12.88 20.54
N HIS A 444 -1.53 -13.64 20.76
CA HIS A 444 -1.52 -15.07 20.47
C HIS A 444 -2.53 -15.87 21.31
N GLN A 445 -2.95 -15.37 22.50
CA GLN A 445 -4.04 -15.95 23.27
C GLN A 445 -5.30 -16.10 22.40
N LEU A 446 -5.67 -15.05 21.65
CA LEU A 446 -6.81 -15.09 20.75
C LEU A 446 -6.59 -16.08 19.59
N ILE A 447 -5.40 -16.08 19.00
CA ILE A 447 -5.11 -16.95 17.85
C ILE A 447 -5.16 -18.42 18.24
N HIS A 448 -4.61 -18.79 19.42
CA HIS A 448 -4.60 -20.17 19.92
C HIS A 448 -5.97 -20.64 20.45
N GLN A 449 -6.58 -19.91 21.38
CA GLN A 449 -7.74 -20.35 22.15
C GLN A 449 -9.00 -19.52 21.91
N GLY A 450 -8.92 -18.43 21.13
CA GLY A 450 -10.08 -17.63 20.80
C GLY A 450 -11.06 -18.34 19.86
N THR A 451 -12.26 -17.79 19.75
CA THR A 451 -13.35 -18.33 18.91
C THR A 451 -13.24 -17.92 17.43
N LYS A 452 -12.28 -17.05 17.08
CA LYS A 452 -12.04 -16.60 15.71
C LYS A 452 -11.01 -17.49 15.02
N LEU A 453 -11.25 -17.80 13.75
CA LEU A 453 -10.24 -18.44 12.90
C LEU A 453 -9.38 -17.34 12.27
N VAL A 454 -8.08 -17.36 12.56
CA VAL A 454 -7.11 -16.39 12.03
C VAL A 454 -6.01 -17.16 11.30
N PRO A 455 -6.03 -17.24 9.97
CA PRO A 455 -4.87 -17.68 9.20
C PRO A 455 -3.68 -16.79 9.47
N CYS A 456 -2.48 -17.39 9.58
CA CYS A 456 -1.25 -16.67 9.91
C CYS A 456 -0.21 -16.86 8.80
N ASP A 457 0.50 -15.78 8.46
CA ASP A 457 1.70 -15.80 7.62
C ASP A 457 2.92 -15.53 8.50
N PHE A 458 3.69 -16.57 8.80
CA PHE A 458 4.98 -16.45 9.48
C PHE A 458 6.07 -16.18 8.46
N ILE A 459 6.92 -15.18 8.70
CA ILE A 459 8.05 -14.84 7.83
C ILE A 459 9.33 -14.91 8.64
N GLY A 460 10.31 -15.69 8.18
CA GLY A 460 11.59 -15.85 8.85
C GLY A 460 12.76 -15.92 7.87
N PHE A 461 13.97 -15.77 8.40
CA PHE A 461 15.21 -15.81 7.64
C PHE A 461 16.18 -16.81 8.25
N ALA A 462 16.95 -17.53 7.42
CA ALA A 462 17.94 -18.47 7.89
C ALA A 462 19.12 -17.75 8.58
N ASN A 463 19.46 -16.57 8.11
CA ASN A 463 20.62 -15.81 8.56
C ASN A 463 20.22 -14.41 9.04
N SER A 464 20.61 -14.08 10.28
CA SER A 464 20.41 -12.73 10.84
C SER A 464 21.39 -11.72 10.23
N LEU A 465 20.91 -10.49 10.02
CA LEU A 465 21.76 -9.34 9.70
C LEU A 465 22.58 -8.83 10.91
N ASN A 466 22.19 -9.22 12.12
CA ASN A 466 22.85 -8.83 13.37
C ASN A 466 23.03 -10.09 14.25
N PRO A 467 24.01 -10.94 13.96
CA PRO A 467 24.23 -12.16 14.73
C PRO A 467 24.75 -11.82 16.14
N LEU A 468 23.95 -12.15 17.16
CA LEU A 468 24.24 -11.91 18.58
C LEU A 468 24.03 -13.22 19.35
N GLY A 469 25.09 -13.97 19.59
CA GLY A 469 25.04 -15.24 20.33
C GLY A 469 23.93 -16.15 19.80
N GLY A 470 23.10 -16.73 20.68
CA GLY A 470 22.00 -17.62 20.33
C GLY A 470 20.66 -16.95 20.02
N HIS A 471 20.61 -15.61 19.90
CA HIS A 471 19.36 -14.88 19.72
C HIS A 471 18.56 -15.33 18.50
N HIS A 472 19.26 -15.59 17.38
CA HIS A 472 18.59 -15.95 16.13
C HIS A 472 17.94 -17.33 16.19
N ASP A 473 18.65 -18.33 16.75
CA ASP A 473 18.10 -19.68 16.92
C ASP A 473 16.90 -19.68 17.87
N ILE A 474 16.93 -18.87 18.95
CA ILE A 474 15.80 -18.68 19.84
C ILE A 474 14.62 -18.06 19.09
N LEU A 475 14.85 -17.04 18.25
CA LEU A 475 13.81 -16.41 17.46
C LEU A 475 13.16 -17.40 16.48
N MET A 476 13.97 -18.15 15.73
CA MET A 476 13.49 -19.12 14.76
C MET A 476 12.81 -20.33 15.41
N SER A 477 13.30 -20.80 16.57
CA SER A 477 12.63 -21.86 17.34
C SER A 477 11.23 -21.45 17.77
N ASN A 478 11.03 -20.17 18.15
CA ASN A 478 9.72 -19.64 18.46
C ASN A 478 8.80 -19.60 17.24
N LEU A 479 9.30 -19.18 16.06
CA LEU A 479 8.51 -19.22 14.81
C LEU A 479 8.00 -20.63 14.54
N PHE A 480 8.89 -21.62 14.55
CA PHE A 480 8.53 -23.02 14.26
C PHE A 480 7.58 -23.59 15.31
N ALA A 481 7.85 -23.34 16.60
CA ALA A 481 7.00 -23.79 17.69
C ALA A 481 5.59 -23.19 17.64
N GLN A 482 5.45 -21.91 17.28
CA GLN A 482 4.13 -21.29 17.14
C GLN A 482 3.34 -21.88 15.96
N ALA A 483 3.98 -22.08 14.81
CA ALA A 483 3.35 -22.70 13.66
C ALA A 483 2.91 -24.15 13.96
N GLU A 484 3.73 -24.90 14.70
CA GLU A 484 3.42 -26.28 15.15
C GLU A 484 2.27 -26.29 16.16
N ALA A 485 2.35 -25.46 17.21
CA ALA A 485 1.32 -25.38 18.27
C ALA A 485 -0.05 -24.95 17.72
N LEU A 486 -0.08 -24.00 16.78
CA LEU A 486 -1.31 -23.58 16.10
C LEU A 486 -1.92 -24.71 15.27
N ALA A 487 -1.10 -25.49 14.58
CA ALA A 487 -1.59 -26.61 13.76
C ALA A 487 -2.10 -27.78 14.59
N PHE A 488 -1.36 -28.19 15.60
CA PHE A 488 -1.62 -29.46 16.31
C PHE A 488 -2.34 -29.28 17.63
N GLY A 489 -2.18 -28.15 18.32
CA GLY A 489 -2.78 -27.89 19.63
C GLY A 489 -2.28 -28.87 20.70
N LYS A 490 -3.04 -28.91 21.82
CA LYS A 490 -2.85 -29.84 22.94
C LYS A 490 -4.21 -30.24 23.48
N PHE A 491 -4.59 -31.51 23.30
CA PHE A 491 -5.92 -31.96 23.60
C PHE A 491 -6.15 -32.19 25.10
N ALA A 492 -7.41 -32.26 25.52
CA ALA A 492 -7.79 -32.43 26.92
C ALA A 492 -7.18 -33.66 27.58
N GLU A 493 -7.04 -34.77 26.83
CA GLU A 493 -6.44 -36.03 27.30
C GLU A 493 -4.94 -35.83 27.58
N GLU A 494 -4.24 -35.09 26.73
CA GLU A 494 -2.82 -34.78 26.92
C GLU A 494 -2.63 -33.88 28.15
N VAL A 495 -3.52 -32.87 28.30
CA VAL A 495 -3.51 -31.97 29.48
C VAL A 495 -3.79 -32.70 30.79
N LYS A 496 -4.71 -33.67 30.77
CA LYS A 496 -5.01 -34.53 31.95
C LYS A 496 -3.82 -35.43 32.32
N ALA A 497 -3.16 -36.00 31.30
CA ALA A 497 -2.00 -36.88 31.49
C ALA A 497 -0.82 -36.17 32.16
N GLU A 498 -0.74 -34.82 32.08
CA GLU A 498 0.23 -33.99 32.79
C GLU A 498 -0.13 -33.74 34.28
N GLY A 499 -1.19 -34.35 34.81
CA GLY A 499 -1.64 -34.14 36.19
C GLY A 499 -2.40 -32.83 36.41
N THR A 500 -2.90 -32.18 35.35
CA THR A 500 -3.67 -30.94 35.45
C THR A 500 -5.00 -31.21 36.21
N PRO A 501 -5.35 -30.41 37.24
CA PRO A 501 -6.63 -30.52 37.93
C PRO A 501 -7.83 -30.45 36.97
N VAL A 502 -8.85 -31.28 37.17
CA VAL A 502 -9.97 -31.45 36.24
C VAL A 502 -10.62 -30.12 35.83
N TRP A 503 -10.83 -29.22 36.80
CA TRP A 503 -11.43 -27.91 36.54
C TRP A 503 -10.57 -27.00 35.64
N LEU A 504 -9.25 -27.19 35.62
CA LEU A 504 -8.30 -26.39 34.84
C LEU A 504 -8.05 -26.97 33.44
N VAL A 505 -8.38 -28.26 33.19
CA VAL A 505 -8.17 -28.91 31.90
C VAL A 505 -8.76 -28.13 30.73
N PRO A 506 -10.04 -27.66 30.77
CA PRO A 506 -10.59 -26.90 29.64
C PRO A 506 -9.80 -25.62 29.35
N HIS A 507 -9.25 -24.95 30.35
CA HIS A 507 -8.48 -23.72 30.21
C HIS A 507 -7.07 -23.94 29.61
N ARG A 508 -6.52 -25.13 29.77
CA ARG A 508 -5.20 -25.52 29.25
C ARG A 508 -5.25 -26.35 27.97
N THR A 509 -6.46 -26.59 27.45
CA THR A 509 -6.66 -27.27 26.17
C THR A 509 -6.50 -26.29 25.03
N PHE A 510 -5.72 -26.67 24.04
CA PHE A 510 -5.51 -25.92 22.81
C PHE A 510 -6.15 -26.69 21.65
N PRO A 511 -7.16 -26.14 20.98
CA PRO A 511 -7.89 -26.89 19.95
C PRO A 511 -7.02 -27.22 18.72
N GLY A 512 -5.97 -26.47 18.46
CA GLY A 512 -5.20 -26.62 17.24
C GLY A 512 -6.01 -26.27 15.99
N ASN A 513 -5.64 -26.90 14.87
CA ASN A 513 -6.34 -26.78 13.58
C ASN A 513 -6.40 -25.34 13.03
N ARG A 514 -5.43 -24.51 13.45
CA ARG A 514 -5.25 -23.11 13.06
C ARG A 514 -4.28 -23.07 11.87
N PRO A 515 -4.71 -22.56 10.70
CA PRO A 515 -3.90 -22.61 9.50
C PRO A 515 -2.79 -21.57 9.50
N SER A 516 -1.65 -21.93 8.90
CA SER A 516 -0.57 -20.98 8.68
C SER A 516 0.26 -21.30 7.43
N ASN A 517 0.80 -20.25 6.83
CA ASN A 517 1.97 -20.29 5.96
C ASN A 517 3.23 -20.09 6.79
N VAL A 518 4.34 -20.69 6.37
CA VAL A 518 5.69 -20.29 6.78
C VAL A 518 6.47 -19.92 5.54
N ILE A 519 6.94 -18.69 5.48
CA ILE A 519 7.77 -18.15 4.40
C ILE A 519 9.19 -18.02 4.94
N LEU A 520 10.14 -18.74 4.34
CA LEU A 520 11.55 -18.66 4.68
C LEU A 520 12.36 -18.13 3.50
N ALA A 521 13.39 -17.34 3.81
CA ALA A 521 14.41 -16.93 2.87
C ALA A 521 15.81 -16.99 3.54
N ASP A 522 16.87 -16.90 2.76
CA ASP A 522 18.24 -16.92 3.32
C ASP A 522 18.44 -15.75 4.28
N ARG A 523 18.20 -14.52 3.83
CA ARG A 523 18.48 -13.29 4.59
C ARG A 523 17.60 -12.14 4.09
N LEU A 524 17.32 -11.19 4.97
CA LEU A 524 16.61 -9.95 4.59
C LEU A 524 17.59 -9.02 3.83
N THR A 525 17.64 -9.16 2.52
CA THR A 525 18.37 -8.27 1.62
C THR A 525 17.40 -7.31 0.91
N PRO A 526 17.89 -6.26 0.23
CA PRO A 526 17.02 -5.45 -0.65
C PRO A 526 16.25 -6.30 -1.66
N GLU A 527 16.92 -7.25 -2.30
CA GLU A 527 16.31 -8.18 -3.24
C GLU A 527 15.22 -9.04 -2.60
N THR A 528 15.49 -9.63 -1.43
CA THR A 528 14.50 -10.44 -0.69
C THR A 528 13.28 -9.62 -0.29
N LEU A 529 13.47 -8.36 0.13
CA LEU A 529 12.34 -7.48 0.44
C LEU A 529 11.48 -7.22 -0.81
N GLY A 530 12.10 -6.98 -1.96
CA GLY A 530 11.40 -6.83 -3.24
C GLY A 530 10.55 -8.06 -3.59
N LYS A 531 11.11 -9.26 -3.45
CA LYS A 531 10.41 -10.53 -3.65
C LYS A 531 9.21 -10.70 -2.72
N LEU A 532 9.38 -10.36 -1.44
CA LEU A 532 8.29 -10.44 -0.46
C LEU A 532 7.15 -9.46 -0.79
N VAL A 533 7.46 -8.23 -1.17
CA VAL A 533 6.44 -7.25 -1.54
C VAL A 533 5.68 -7.71 -2.78
N ALA A 534 6.37 -8.10 -3.86
CA ALA A 534 5.74 -8.57 -5.09
C ALA A 534 4.92 -9.86 -4.87
N LEU A 535 5.35 -10.75 -3.98
CA LEU A 535 4.58 -11.94 -3.57
C LEU A 535 3.18 -11.56 -3.09
N TYR A 536 3.08 -10.54 -2.22
CA TYR A 536 1.79 -10.08 -1.72
C TYR A 536 1.02 -9.25 -2.75
N GLU A 537 1.68 -8.41 -3.56
CA GLU A 537 1.03 -7.67 -4.66
C GLU A 537 0.30 -8.63 -5.61
N HIS A 538 0.96 -9.69 -6.04
CA HIS A 538 0.39 -10.68 -6.96
C HIS A 538 -0.60 -11.65 -6.28
N SER A 539 -0.45 -11.90 -4.98
CA SER A 539 -1.46 -12.62 -4.20
C SER A 539 -2.77 -11.83 -4.13
N VAL A 540 -2.69 -10.53 -3.88
CA VAL A 540 -3.83 -9.59 -3.91
C VAL A 540 -4.47 -9.56 -5.29
N PHE A 541 -3.68 -9.47 -6.36
CA PHE A 541 -4.16 -9.54 -7.74
C PHE A 541 -4.93 -10.85 -8.00
N THR A 542 -4.37 -11.98 -7.57
CA THR A 542 -5.01 -13.30 -7.70
C THR A 542 -6.37 -13.33 -7.03
N GLN A 543 -6.47 -12.84 -5.80
CA GLN A 543 -7.73 -12.76 -5.06
C GLN A 543 -8.75 -11.87 -5.78
N GLY A 544 -8.35 -10.66 -6.19
CA GLY A 544 -9.21 -9.74 -6.91
C GLY A 544 -9.71 -10.30 -8.24
N ALA A 545 -8.85 -11.04 -8.94
CA ALA A 545 -9.21 -11.74 -10.17
C ALA A 545 -10.26 -12.82 -9.95
N VAL A 546 -10.14 -13.61 -8.86
CA VAL A 546 -11.10 -14.64 -8.48
C VAL A 546 -12.42 -14.02 -8.04
N TRP A 547 -12.39 -12.97 -7.23
CA TRP A 547 -13.59 -12.27 -6.76
C TRP A 547 -14.23 -11.38 -7.83
N ASN A 548 -13.58 -11.22 -8.98
CA ASN A 548 -14.04 -10.39 -10.10
C ASN A 548 -14.31 -8.94 -9.68
N ILE A 549 -13.36 -8.33 -8.94
CA ILE A 549 -13.40 -6.95 -8.45
C ILE A 549 -12.28 -6.12 -9.07
N ASP A 550 -12.42 -4.77 -9.05
CA ASP A 550 -11.34 -3.86 -9.41
C ASP A 550 -10.44 -3.64 -8.20
N SER A 551 -9.25 -4.24 -8.22
CA SER A 551 -8.26 -4.14 -7.13
C SER A 551 -7.42 -2.86 -7.19
N PHE A 552 -7.59 -2.00 -8.18
CA PHE A 552 -6.66 -0.91 -8.47
C PHE A 552 -7.24 0.49 -8.33
N ASP A 553 -8.54 0.61 -8.08
CA ASP A 553 -9.20 1.85 -7.69
C ASP A 553 -9.32 1.97 -6.15
N GLN A 554 -9.81 3.13 -5.66
CA GLN A 554 -9.98 3.44 -4.24
C GLN A 554 -11.13 4.44 -3.95
N TRP A 555 -12.26 4.30 -4.60
CA TRP A 555 -13.42 5.21 -4.46
C TRP A 555 -13.90 5.36 -3.01
N GLY A 556 -13.72 4.34 -2.16
CA GLY A 556 -14.14 4.34 -0.76
C GLY A 556 -13.49 5.41 0.12
N VAL A 557 -12.36 6.00 -0.29
CA VAL A 557 -11.66 7.03 0.48
C VAL A 557 -12.06 8.46 0.10
N GLU A 558 -12.90 8.66 -0.95
CA GLU A 558 -13.16 10.00 -1.48
C GLU A 558 -14.23 10.75 -0.66
N LEU A 559 -15.29 10.09 -0.20
CA LEU A 559 -16.40 10.74 0.52
C LEU A 559 -15.92 11.47 1.78
N GLY A 560 -15.05 10.84 2.57
CA GLY A 560 -14.49 11.45 3.79
C GLY A 560 -13.74 12.74 3.51
N LYS A 561 -12.96 12.82 2.42
CA LYS A 561 -12.23 14.01 2.00
C LYS A 561 -13.18 15.16 1.62
N VAL A 562 -14.27 14.85 0.91
CA VAL A 562 -15.30 15.84 0.54
C VAL A 562 -15.96 16.41 1.79
N LEU A 563 -16.34 15.57 2.74
CA LEU A 563 -16.96 16.00 4.00
C LEU A 563 -15.99 16.83 4.86
N ALA A 564 -14.73 16.40 4.97
CA ALA A 564 -13.72 17.16 5.71
C ALA A 564 -13.53 18.57 5.17
N LYS A 565 -13.46 18.75 3.84
CA LYS A 565 -13.38 20.08 3.20
C LYS A 565 -14.55 21.00 3.55
N ARG A 566 -15.73 20.46 3.82
CA ARG A 566 -16.90 21.23 4.25
C ARG A 566 -16.83 21.61 5.73
N ILE A 567 -16.28 20.73 6.57
CA ILE A 567 -16.21 20.93 8.03
C ILE A 567 -15.06 21.89 8.40
N ILE A 568 -13.95 21.88 7.69
CA ILE A 568 -12.78 22.75 8.01
C ILE A 568 -13.17 24.20 8.22
N PRO A 569 -13.82 24.91 7.28
CA PRO A 569 -14.20 26.31 7.48
C PRO A 569 -15.18 26.51 8.65
N GLU A 570 -16.03 25.51 8.95
CA GLU A 570 -16.94 25.56 10.11
C GLU A 570 -16.18 25.50 11.45
N LEU A 571 -15.05 24.79 11.49
CA LEU A 571 -14.17 24.73 12.66
C LEU A 571 -13.30 25.99 12.80
N GLU A 572 -12.89 26.61 11.68
CA GLU A 572 -11.98 27.75 11.63
C GLU A 572 -12.70 29.10 11.80
N SER A 573 -13.97 29.19 11.43
CA SER A 573 -14.75 30.42 11.51
C SER A 573 -14.67 31.09 12.88
N ALA A 574 -14.50 32.40 12.90
CA ALA A 574 -14.59 33.19 14.14
C ALA A 574 -16.02 33.26 14.68
N ALA A 575 -17.01 33.39 13.80
CA ALA A 575 -18.44 33.41 14.15
C ALA A 575 -19.03 32.00 14.19
N ALA A 576 -20.18 31.84 14.87
CA ALA A 576 -20.91 30.57 14.90
C ALA A 576 -21.39 30.18 13.49
N PRO A 577 -20.97 29.06 12.93
CA PRO A 577 -21.34 28.64 11.59
C PRO A 577 -22.76 28.08 11.55
N ALA A 578 -23.44 28.25 10.40
CA ALA A 578 -24.70 27.57 10.12
C ALA A 578 -24.43 26.12 9.72
N LEU A 579 -24.52 25.20 10.66
CA LEU A 579 -24.23 23.77 10.46
C LEU A 579 -25.37 23.05 9.75
N LYS A 580 -25.05 22.27 8.71
CA LYS A 580 -25.99 21.50 7.87
C LYS A 580 -25.63 20.02 7.80
N HIS A 581 -25.08 19.44 8.86
CA HIS A 581 -24.78 18.02 8.98
C HIS A 581 -25.89 17.31 9.78
N ASP A 582 -25.74 16.02 10.01
CA ASP A 582 -26.58 15.28 10.95
C ASP A 582 -26.43 15.84 12.38
N SER A 583 -27.37 15.46 13.26
CA SER A 583 -27.43 15.98 14.63
C SER A 583 -26.18 15.67 15.45
N SER A 584 -25.55 14.51 15.24
CA SER A 584 -24.32 14.10 15.94
C SER A 584 -23.15 14.95 15.49
N THR A 585 -22.90 15.06 14.20
CA THR A 585 -21.81 15.87 13.62
C THR A 585 -21.94 17.34 14.03
N ASN A 586 -23.15 17.92 13.93
CA ASN A 586 -23.42 19.28 14.37
C ASN A 586 -23.10 19.49 15.86
N THR A 587 -23.46 18.52 16.71
CA THR A 587 -23.20 18.56 18.15
C THR A 587 -21.70 18.47 18.45
N LEU A 588 -20.97 17.60 17.75
CA LEU A 588 -19.52 17.44 17.88
C LEU A 588 -18.77 18.71 17.46
N ILE A 589 -19.16 19.35 16.35
CA ILE A 589 -18.58 20.62 15.88
C ILE A 589 -18.79 21.70 16.93
N ARG A 590 -20.02 21.90 17.43
CA ARG A 590 -20.30 22.89 18.48
C ARG A 590 -19.51 22.61 19.77
N ARG A 591 -19.45 21.34 20.20
CA ARG A 591 -18.70 20.93 21.40
C ARG A 591 -17.22 21.22 21.26
N TYR A 592 -16.62 20.81 20.14
CA TYR A 592 -15.22 21.07 19.83
C TYR A 592 -14.90 22.57 19.83
N ARG A 593 -15.72 23.38 19.12
CA ARG A 593 -15.55 24.85 19.07
C ARG A 593 -15.61 25.46 20.47
N LYS A 594 -16.62 25.06 21.27
CA LYS A 594 -16.77 25.53 22.66
C LYS A 594 -15.54 25.18 23.53
N MET A 595 -15.01 23.97 23.41
CA MET A 595 -13.81 23.54 24.14
C MET A 595 -12.56 24.34 23.75
N ARG A 596 -12.53 24.90 22.53
CA ARG A 596 -11.48 25.79 22.04
C ARG A 596 -11.76 27.28 22.26
N GLY A 597 -12.75 27.64 23.04
CA GLY A 597 -13.13 29.04 23.34
C GLY A 597 -13.73 29.77 22.13
N ARG A 598 -14.27 29.03 21.15
CA ARG A 598 -14.95 29.62 19.97
C ARG A 598 -16.46 29.50 20.12
N SER A 599 -17.20 30.55 19.82
CA SER A 599 -18.68 30.55 19.79
C SER A 599 -19.27 29.69 18.66
#